data_8594c1cf40d5194b92dda4e3facc0c20
#
_entry.id   8594c1cf40d5194b92dda4e3facc0c20
#
_cell.length_a   1.000
_cell.length_b   1.000
_cell.length_c   1.000
_cell.angle_alpha   90.00
_cell.angle_beta   90.00
_cell.angle_gamma   90.00
#
_symmetry.space_group_name_H-M   'P 1'
#
loop_
_entity.id
_entity.type
_entity.pdbx_description
1 polymer ?
#
loop_
_entity_poly.entity_id
_entity_poly.type
_entity_poly.pdbx_seq_one_letter_code
_entity_poly.pdbx_strand_id
1 'polypeptide(L)'
;MSNNPNPLSGHKYMNALRKLVDKVKPNFEKGGKLEKFHSVFDGFETFLFVPNTTAKSGTHIHDAVDSKRTMIVVVLALVPALLFGMYNVGYQHFLALGQSVGFWEMFIFGALAVLPLIVVSYAVGLGIEFIVAQIKGHEIQEGFLVSGFLIPLIVPVDTPLWMVAVATAFAVIFAKEVFGGTGMNVFNVALVTRAFLFFAYPTFMSGDTVWVR
;
A
#
# COMPACT_ATOMS: atom_id res chain seq x y z
N MET A 1 9.50 37.48 3.60
CA MET A 1 8.78 37.44 2.31
C MET A 1 9.77 37.02 1.24
N SER A 2 9.77 35.78 0.82
CA SER A 2 10.54 35.32 -0.33
C SER A 2 9.62 34.41 -1.13
N ASN A 3 8.96 35.00 -2.13
CA ASN A 3 8.29 34.29 -3.21
C ASN A 3 9.35 33.72 -4.14
N ASN A 4 9.84 32.51 -3.83
CA ASN A 4 10.66 31.78 -4.77
C ASN A 4 9.74 30.80 -5.53
N PRO A 5 9.41 31.05 -6.81
CA PRO A 5 8.61 30.11 -7.59
C PRO A 5 9.44 28.86 -7.83
N ASN A 6 8.91 27.73 -7.37
CA ASN A 6 9.48 26.41 -7.56
C ASN A 6 9.73 26.11 -9.05
N PRO A 7 10.97 25.86 -9.50
CA PRO A 7 11.30 25.68 -10.92
C PRO A 7 10.69 24.41 -11.57
N LEU A 8 9.99 23.56 -10.80
CA LEU A 8 9.33 22.35 -11.30
C LEU A 8 7.83 22.55 -11.61
N SER A 9 7.33 23.79 -11.66
CA SER A 9 5.92 24.08 -11.90
C SER A 9 5.45 23.96 -13.36
N GLY A 10 6.15 23.23 -14.21
CA GLY A 10 5.87 23.13 -15.65
C GLY A 10 4.60 22.36 -16.06
N HIS A 11 3.87 21.69 -15.16
CA HIS A 11 2.68 20.94 -15.53
C HIS A 11 1.38 21.57 -15.00
N LYS A 12 0.56 22.07 -15.91
CA LYS A 12 -0.77 22.70 -15.66
C LYS A 12 -1.68 21.82 -14.77
N TYR A 13 -1.59 20.51 -14.86
CA TYR A 13 -2.37 19.56 -14.06
C TYR A 13 -1.88 19.45 -12.61
N MET A 14 -0.57 19.53 -12.37
CA MET A 14 0.00 19.55 -11.01
C MET A 14 -0.44 20.82 -10.25
N ASN A 15 -0.56 21.95 -10.94
CA ASN A 15 -1.05 23.18 -10.34
C ASN A 15 -2.53 23.09 -9.94
N ALA A 16 -3.37 22.37 -10.70
CA ALA A 16 -4.77 22.17 -10.36
C ALA A 16 -4.95 21.27 -9.14
N LEU A 17 -4.24 20.12 -9.09
CA LEU A 17 -4.20 19.21 -7.94
C LEU A 17 -3.67 19.93 -6.69
N ARG A 18 -2.60 20.70 -6.81
CA ARG A 18 -2.03 21.46 -5.69
C ARG A 18 -3.05 22.45 -5.13
N LYS A 19 -3.76 23.20 -5.98
CA LYS A 19 -4.82 24.13 -5.55
C LYS A 19 -5.95 23.43 -4.81
N LEU A 20 -6.32 22.19 -5.22
CA LEU A 20 -7.34 21.42 -4.51
C LEU A 20 -6.86 20.99 -3.13
N VAL A 21 -5.63 20.51 -3.03
CA VAL A 21 -5.02 20.10 -1.74
C VAL A 21 -4.88 21.29 -0.82
N ASP A 22 -4.37 22.44 -1.31
CA ASP A 22 -4.22 23.68 -0.54
C ASP A 22 -5.57 24.25 -0.06
N LYS A 23 -6.66 24.01 -0.81
CA LYS A 23 -8.02 24.42 -0.39
C LYS A 23 -8.57 23.57 0.76
N VAL A 24 -8.19 22.30 0.81
CA VAL A 24 -8.67 21.34 1.83
C VAL A 24 -7.79 21.37 3.08
N LYS A 25 -6.52 21.69 2.94
CA LYS A 25 -5.48 21.73 3.98
C LYS A 25 -5.89 22.46 5.27
N PRO A 26 -6.52 23.64 5.26
CA PRO A 26 -6.89 24.36 6.49
C PRO A 26 -7.84 23.59 7.42
N ASN A 27 -8.62 22.63 6.87
CA ASN A 27 -9.53 21.82 7.67
C ASN A 27 -8.80 20.77 8.53
N PHE A 28 -7.57 20.39 8.14
CA PHE A 28 -6.75 19.38 8.80
C PHE A 28 -5.61 19.99 9.65
N GLU A 29 -5.34 21.29 9.53
CA GLU A 29 -4.36 22.00 10.35
C GLU A 29 -4.87 22.21 11.79
N LYS A 30 -3.97 22.58 12.69
CA LYS A 30 -4.29 22.85 14.10
C LYS A 30 -5.40 23.88 14.23
N GLY A 31 -6.51 23.48 14.89
CA GLY A 31 -7.74 24.27 15.01
C GLY A 31 -8.80 23.99 13.94
N GLY A 32 -8.54 23.14 12.96
CA GLY A 32 -9.51 22.69 11.97
C GLY A 32 -10.46 21.60 12.49
N LYS A 33 -11.60 21.43 11.83
CA LYS A 33 -12.61 20.41 12.22
C LYS A 33 -12.10 18.97 12.17
N LEU A 34 -11.05 18.70 11.38
CA LEU A 34 -10.49 17.38 11.12
C LEU A 34 -9.01 17.29 11.58
N GLU A 35 -8.61 18.07 12.58
CA GLU A 35 -7.26 18.07 13.17
C GLU A 35 -6.76 16.66 13.52
N LYS A 36 -7.65 15.78 14.02
CA LYS A 36 -7.33 14.39 14.36
C LYS A 36 -6.83 13.57 13.17
N PHE A 37 -7.15 13.97 11.96
CA PHE A 37 -6.72 13.32 10.71
C PHE A 37 -5.57 14.05 10.02
N HIS A 38 -4.89 14.96 10.73
CA HIS A 38 -3.74 15.69 10.19
C HIS A 38 -2.69 14.76 9.59
N SER A 39 -2.28 13.71 10.31
CA SER A 39 -1.26 12.75 9.86
C SER A 39 -1.68 12.01 8.57
N VAL A 40 -2.97 11.71 8.43
CA VAL A 40 -3.50 11.07 7.22
C VAL A 40 -3.43 12.02 6.02
N PHE A 41 -3.84 13.27 6.24
CA PHE A 41 -3.79 14.30 5.20
C PHE A 41 -2.36 14.61 4.77
N ASP A 42 -1.44 14.75 5.73
CA ASP A 42 -0.03 14.98 5.49
C ASP A 42 0.62 13.81 4.71
N GLY A 43 0.27 12.57 5.06
CA GLY A 43 0.67 11.39 4.30
C GLY A 43 0.24 11.46 2.83
N PHE A 44 -1.00 11.85 2.55
CA PHE A 44 -1.49 12.04 1.17
C PHE A 44 -0.84 13.23 0.46
N GLU A 45 -0.67 14.36 1.15
CA GLU A 45 -0.01 15.54 0.58
C GLU A 45 1.43 15.23 0.19
N THR A 46 2.18 14.58 1.08
CA THR A 46 3.57 14.23 0.84
C THR A 46 3.74 13.08 -0.15
N PHE A 47 2.72 12.23 -0.33
CA PHE A 47 2.69 11.24 -1.40
C PHE A 47 2.54 11.88 -2.78
N LEU A 48 1.66 12.88 -2.91
CA LEU A 48 1.42 13.58 -4.17
C LEU A 48 2.51 14.61 -4.48
N PHE A 49 3.04 15.27 -3.44
CA PHE A 49 3.99 16.37 -3.57
C PHE A 49 5.17 16.16 -2.63
N VAL A 50 6.38 16.40 -3.13
CA VAL A 50 7.59 16.38 -2.30
C VAL A 50 7.49 17.50 -1.27
N PRO A 51 7.71 17.23 0.04
CA PRO A 51 7.72 18.26 1.06
C PRO A 51 8.85 19.25 0.79
N ASN A 52 8.54 20.56 0.81
CA ASN A 52 9.52 21.62 0.62
C ASN A 52 10.09 22.07 1.97
N THR A 53 10.52 21.10 2.78
CA THR A 53 11.14 21.36 4.08
C THR A 53 12.64 21.35 3.95
N THR A 54 13.30 22.45 4.32
CA THR A 54 14.75 22.56 4.40
C THR A 54 15.17 22.78 5.84
N ALA A 55 16.37 22.37 6.20
CA ALA A 55 16.95 22.66 7.50
C ALA A 55 17.00 24.17 7.73
N LYS A 56 16.59 24.64 8.93
CA LYS A 56 16.57 26.07 9.27
C LYS A 56 17.97 26.62 9.60
N SER A 57 18.93 25.75 9.91
CA SER A 57 20.31 26.09 10.27
C SER A 57 21.25 24.92 9.97
N GLY A 58 22.50 25.19 9.67
CA GLY A 58 23.53 24.20 9.36
C GLY A 58 23.64 23.88 7.87
N THR A 59 24.25 22.75 7.55
CA THR A 59 24.43 22.30 6.15
C THR A 59 23.10 21.78 5.61
N HIS A 60 22.67 22.32 4.48
CA HIS A 60 21.48 21.85 3.77
C HIS A 60 21.83 20.61 2.94
N ILE A 61 21.46 19.43 3.44
CA ILE A 61 21.58 18.16 2.71
C ILE A 61 20.19 17.79 2.23
N HIS A 62 20.04 17.54 0.95
CA HIS A 62 18.80 17.09 0.33
C HIS A 62 19.08 15.81 -0.46
N ASP A 63 18.28 14.77 -0.21
CA ASP A 63 18.39 13.53 -0.96
C ASP A 63 17.89 13.72 -2.40
N ALA A 64 18.59 13.10 -3.35
CA ALA A 64 18.21 13.12 -4.76
C ALA A 64 16.90 12.36 -5.02
N VAL A 65 16.63 11.31 -4.23
CA VAL A 65 15.43 10.47 -4.33
C VAL A 65 14.83 10.27 -2.94
N ASP A 66 13.60 10.70 -2.77
CA ASP A 66 12.84 10.49 -1.55
C ASP A 66 12.47 9.00 -1.39
N SER A 67 12.44 8.52 -0.14
CA SER A 67 12.04 7.16 0.25
C SER A 67 10.70 6.75 -0.37
N LYS A 68 9.73 7.66 -0.43
CA LYS A 68 8.43 7.45 -1.06
C LYS A 68 8.52 7.09 -2.53
N ARG A 69 9.40 7.79 -3.28
CA ARG A 69 9.62 7.52 -4.71
C ARG A 69 10.29 6.17 -4.94
N THR A 70 11.21 5.79 -4.07
CA THR A 70 11.81 4.45 -4.13
C THR A 70 10.75 3.37 -3.94
N MET A 71 9.85 3.52 -2.98
CA MET A 71 8.77 2.55 -2.74
C MET A 71 7.78 2.48 -3.90
N ILE A 72 7.43 3.62 -4.52
CA ILE A 72 6.56 3.65 -5.70
C ILE A 72 7.19 2.91 -6.88
N VAL A 73 8.50 3.07 -7.12
CA VAL A 73 9.19 2.35 -8.19
C VAL A 73 9.09 0.84 -7.99
N VAL A 74 9.23 0.36 -6.75
CA VAL A 74 9.05 -1.07 -6.43
C VAL A 74 7.62 -1.53 -6.70
N VAL A 75 6.61 -0.75 -6.30
CA VAL A 75 5.21 -1.07 -6.60
C VAL A 75 4.96 -1.14 -8.10
N LEU A 76 5.47 -0.16 -8.87
CA LEU A 76 5.36 -0.16 -10.33
C LEU A 76 6.04 -1.38 -10.97
N ALA A 77 7.18 -1.82 -10.43
CA ALA A 77 7.86 -3.03 -10.89
C ALA A 77 7.05 -4.31 -10.62
N LEU A 78 6.17 -4.32 -9.63
CA LEU A 78 5.28 -5.45 -9.32
C LEU A 78 3.98 -5.46 -10.15
N VAL A 79 3.60 -4.34 -10.76
CA VAL A 79 2.36 -4.25 -11.57
C VAL A 79 2.29 -5.29 -12.69
N PRO A 80 3.35 -5.53 -13.49
CA PRO A 80 3.32 -6.59 -14.51
C PRO A 80 3.02 -7.98 -13.92
N ALA A 81 3.60 -8.30 -12.75
CA ALA A 81 3.34 -9.57 -12.07
C ALA A 81 1.89 -9.68 -11.60
N LEU A 82 1.30 -8.59 -11.10
CA LEU A 82 -0.11 -8.54 -10.71
C LEU A 82 -1.03 -8.76 -11.93
N LEU A 83 -0.79 -8.05 -13.03
CA LEU A 83 -1.60 -8.18 -14.24
C LEU A 83 -1.54 -9.60 -14.81
N PHE A 84 -0.35 -10.18 -14.85
CA PHE A 84 -0.19 -11.57 -15.25
C PHE A 84 -0.87 -12.54 -14.27
N GLY A 85 -0.77 -12.28 -12.96
CA GLY A 85 -1.44 -13.06 -11.92
C GLY A 85 -2.96 -13.06 -12.08
N MET A 86 -3.56 -11.89 -12.34
CA MET A 86 -5.00 -11.76 -12.61
C MET A 86 -5.40 -12.59 -13.85
N TYR A 87 -4.65 -12.49 -14.93
CA TYR A 87 -4.89 -13.30 -16.12
C TYR A 87 -4.76 -14.79 -15.83
N ASN A 88 -3.71 -15.21 -15.11
CA ASN A 88 -3.46 -16.60 -14.79
C ASN A 88 -4.54 -17.24 -13.92
N VAL A 89 -5.07 -16.50 -12.93
CA VAL A 89 -6.18 -16.97 -12.09
C VAL A 89 -7.42 -17.28 -12.95
N GLY A 90 -7.79 -16.39 -13.85
CA GLY A 90 -8.89 -16.65 -14.77
C GLY A 90 -8.60 -17.79 -15.74
N TYR A 91 -7.39 -17.85 -16.29
CA TYR A 91 -6.97 -18.92 -17.18
C TYR A 91 -7.09 -20.32 -16.52
N GLN A 92 -6.57 -20.48 -15.30
CA GLN A 92 -6.63 -21.74 -14.56
C GLN A 92 -8.07 -22.12 -14.24
N HIS A 93 -8.92 -21.16 -13.87
CA HIS A 93 -10.35 -21.39 -13.60
C HIS A 93 -11.06 -21.97 -14.82
N PHE A 94 -10.99 -21.29 -15.97
CA PHE A 94 -11.67 -21.75 -17.18
C PHE A 94 -11.06 -23.03 -17.77
N LEU A 95 -9.76 -23.22 -17.58
CA LEU A 95 -9.08 -24.47 -17.95
C LEU A 95 -9.63 -25.64 -17.12
N ALA A 96 -9.82 -25.47 -15.81
CA ALA A 96 -10.40 -26.49 -14.94
C ALA A 96 -11.85 -26.83 -15.30
N LEU A 97 -12.61 -25.86 -15.80
CA LEU A 97 -13.98 -26.06 -16.31
C LEU A 97 -14.04 -26.66 -17.73
N GLY A 98 -12.91 -26.79 -18.41
CA GLY A 98 -12.84 -27.26 -19.79
C GLY A 98 -13.43 -26.28 -20.80
N GLN A 99 -13.55 -25.01 -20.46
CA GLN A 99 -14.12 -23.96 -21.30
C GLN A 99 -13.03 -23.13 -21.97
N SER A 100 -13.16 -22.88 -23.27
CA SER A 100 -12.32 -21.95 -24.01
C SER A 100 -13.03 -20.60 -24.09
N VAL A 101 -12.53 -19.62 -23.34
CA VAL A 101 -13.07 -18.26 -23.30
C VAL A 101 -12.05 -17.23 -23.81
N GLY A 102 -12.49 -16.02 -24.08
CA GLY A 102 -11.63 -14.95 -24.56
C GLY A 102 -10.69 -14.41 -23.48
N PHE A 103 -9.59 -13.76 -23.89
CA PHE A 103 -8.60 -13.14 -23.00
C PHE A 103 -9.22 -12.21 -21.97
N TRP A 104 -10.16 -11.36 -22.38
CA TRP A 104 -10.78 -10.38 -21.50
C TRP A 104 -11.67 -11.01 -20.42
N GLU A 105 -12.34 -12.11 -20.73
CA GLU A 105 -13.17 -12.82 -19.76
C GLU A 105 -12.31 -13.44 -18.66
N MET A 106 -11.20 -14.08 -19.04
CA MET A 106 -10.20 -14.61 -18.09
C MET A 106 -9.62 -13.51 -17.22
N PHE A 107 -9.23 -12.38 -17.82
CA PHE A 107 -8.63 -11.27 -17.10
C PHE A 107 -9.62 -10.62 -16.10
N ILE A 108 -10.87 -10.37 -16.52
CA ILE A 108 -11.89 -9.77 -15.66
C ILE A 108 -12.22 -10.69 -14.48
N PHE A 109 -12.38 -12.00 -14.75
CA PHE A 109 -12.64 -12.96 -13.68
C PHE A 109 -11.51 -12.96 -12.64
N GLY A 110 -10.25 -13.06 -13.07
CA GLY A 110 -9.11 -13.03 -12.17
C GLY A 110 -8.94 -11.68 -11.45
N ALA A 111 -9.22 -10.57 -12.12
CA ALA A 111 -9.21 -9.24 -11.50
C ALA A 111 -10.25 -9.15 -10.36
N LEU A 112 -11.48 -9.62 -10.60
CA LEU A 112 -12.53 -9.66 -9.58
C LEU A 112 -12.20 -10.60 -8.41
N ALA A 113 -11.42 -11.65 -8.65
CA ALA A 113 -10.97 -12.57 -7.60
C ALA A 113 -9.83 -11.98 -6.75
N VAL A 114 -8.87 -11.28 -7.36
CA VAL A 114 -7.69 -10.72 -6.68
C VAL A 114 -7.95 -9.36 -6.05
N LEU A 115 -8.81 -8.54 -6.65
CA LEU A 115 -9.11 -7.18 -6.17
C LEU A 115 -9.55 -7.12 -4.69
N PRO A 116 -10.46 -7.99 -4.21
CA PRO A 116 -10.84 -7.99 -2.80
C PRO A 116 -9.68 -8.24 -1.84
N LEU A 117 -8.73 -9.12 -2.21
CA LEU A 117 -7.53 -9.37 -1.41
C LEU A 117 -6.65 -8.12 -1.31
N ILE A 118 -6.49 -7.38 -2.42
CA ILE A 118 -5.76 -6.12 -2.44
C ILE A 118 -6.45 -5.11 -1.51
N VAL A 119 -7.76 -4.93 -1.65
CA VAL A 119 -8.53 -3.98 -0.84
C VAL A 119 -8.41 -4.30 0.64
N VAL A 120 -8.59 -5.55 1.04
CA VAL A 120 -8.50 -5.97 2.45
C VAL A 120 -7.08 -5.80 2.99
N SER A 121 -6.05 -6.19 2.24
CA SER A 121 -4.66 -6.03 2.63
C SER A 121 -4.34 -4.55 2.93
N TYR A 122 -4.67 -3.65 2.01
CA TYR A 122 -4.43 -2.22 2.21
C TYR A 122 -5.32 -1.61 3.29
N ALA A 123 -6.61 -1.92 3.34
CA ALA A 123 -7.51 -1.36 4.33
C ALA A 123 -7.09 -1.72 5.76
N VAL A 124 -6.73 -2.98 5.99
CA VAL A 124 -6.31 -3.44 7.32
C VAL A 124 -4.91 -2.91 7.65
N GLY A 125 -3.95 -3.05 6.75
CA GLY A 125 -2.58 -2.68 7.04
C GLY A 125 -2.39 -1.18 7.22
N LEU A 126 -2.89 -0.35 6.28
CA LEU A 126 -2.85 1.09 6.42
C LEU A 126 -3.71 1.57 7.60
N GLY A 127 -4.86 0.93 7.86
CA GLY A 127 -5.69 1.25 9.01
C GLY A 127 -4.94 1.12 10.32
N ILE A 128 -4.17 0.03 10.50
CA ILE A 128 -3.34 -0.17 11.70
C ILE A 128 -2.21 0.84 11.75
N GLU A 129 -1.52 1.10 10.64
CA GLU A 129 -0.45 2.10 10.59
C GLU A 129 -0.96 3.50 10.96
N PHE A 130 -2.12 3.89 10.45
CA PHE A 130 -2.74 5.16 10.81
C PHE A 130 -3.07 5.25 12.30
N ILE A 131 -3.63 4.18 12.89
CA ILE A 131 -3.91 4.14 14.33
C ILE A 131 -2.61 4.26 15.14
N VAL A 132 -1.58 3.51 14.77
CA VAL A 132 -0.29 3.53 15.49
C VAL A 132 0.41 4.88 15.31
N ALA A 133 0.39 5.46 14.11
CA ALA A 133 0.95 6.79 13.86
C ALA A 133 0.27 7.86 14.69
N GLN A 134 -1.06 7.81 14.84
CA GLN A 134 -1.82 8.71 15.70
C GLN A 134 -1.46 8.55 17.18
N ILE A 135 -1.31 7.32 17.66
CA ILE A 135 -0.96 7.04 19.06
C ILE A 135 0.47 7.50 19.39
N LYS A 136 1.41 7.22 18.47
CA LYS A 136 2.83 7.55 18.66
C LYS A 136 3.17 9.00 18.29
N GLY A 137 2.29 9.73 17.59
CA GLY A 137 2.53 11.08 17.09
C GLY A 137 3.62 11.16 16.02
N HIS A 138 3.84 10.09 15.28
CA HIS A 138 4.82 10.02 14.17
C HIS A 138 4.14 10.24 12.82
N GLU A 139 4.93 10.67 11.83
CA GLU A 139 4.50 10.68 10.44
C GLU A 139 4.26 9.25 9.94
N ILE A 140 3.30 9.10 9.01
CA ILE A 140 2.95 7.83 8.42
C ILE A 140 4.10 7.34 7.54
N GLN A 141 4.54 6.12 7.80
CA GLN A 141 5.64 5.50 7.08
C GLN A 141 5.11 4.64 5.93
N GLU A 142 5.52 4.93 4.71
CA GLU A 142 4.93 4.37 3.50
C GLU A 142 5.43 2.97 3.11
N GLY A 143 6.25 2.34 3.95
CA GLY A 143 6.80 1.00 3.67
C GLY A 143 5.72 -0.08 3.50
N PHE A 144 4.51 0.14 4.03
CA PHE A 144 3.41 -0.79 3.87
C PHE A 144 2.84 -0.81 2.44
N LEU A 145 3.03 0.23 1.64
CA LEU A 145 2.58 0.25 0.25
C LEU A 145 3.13 -0.94 -0.54
N VAL A 146 4.39 -1.29 -0.34
CA VAL A 146 5.01 -2.46 -0.98
C VAL A 146 4.48 -3.76 -0.37
N SER A 147 4.43 -3.86 0.97
CA SER A 147 3.96 -5.08 1.66
C SER A 147 2.50 -5.38 1.36
N GLY A 148 1.64 -4.35 1.36
CA GLY A 148 0.23 -4.47 1.04
C GLY A 148 -0.04 -4.94 -0.39
N PHE A 149 0.86 -4.59 -1.33
CA PHE A 149 0.79 -5.05 -2.72
C PHE A 149 1.33 -6.49 -2.87
N LEU A 150 2.34 -6.87 -2.09
CA LEU A 150 2.92 -8.22 -2.12
C LEU A 150 1.99 -9.27 -1.53
N ILE A 151 1.22 -8.96 -0.48
CA ILE A 151 0.35 -9.93 0.21
C ILE A 151 -0.59 -10.64 -0.78
N PRO A 152 -1.38 -9.95 -1.61
CA PRO A 152 -2.26 -10.60 -2.58
C PRO A 152 -1.53 -11.44 -3.63
N LEU A 153 -0.26 -11.14 -3.91
CA LEU A 153 0.54 -11.88 -4.88
C LEU A 153 1.10 -13.20 -4.35
N ILE A 154 1.19 -13.34 -3.03
CA ILE A 154 1.80 -14.52 -2.38
C ILE A 154 0.80 -15.37 -1.61
N VAL A 155 -0.44 -14.93 -1.47
CA VAL A 155 -1.53 -15.65 -0.79
C VAL A 155 -2.43 -16.29 -1.84
N PRO A 156 -2.90 -17.55 -1.61
CA PRO A 156 -3.85 -18.19 -2.52
C PRO A 156 -5.12 -17.37 -2.69
N VAL A 157 -5.62 -17.35 -3.92
CA VAL A 157 -6.73 -16.46 -4.31
C VAL A 157 -8.06 -16.82 -3.61
N ASP A 158 -8.22 -18.06 -3.19
CA ASP A 158 -9.44 -18.57 -2.54
C ASP A 158 -9.40 -18.46 -1.00
N THR A 159 -8.37 -17.81 -0.46
CA THR A 159 -8.25 -17.59 0.99
C THR A 159 -9.36 -16.63 1.47
N PRO A 160 -10.14 -17.00 2.50
CA PRO A 160 -11.16 -16.13 3.06
C PRO A 160 -10.61 -14.77 3.50
N LEU A 161 -11.29 -13.69 3.11
CA LEU A 161 -10.82 -12.31 3.34
C LEU A 161 -10.57 -11.99 4.82
N TRP A 162 -11.36 -12.54 5.73
CA TRP A 162 -11.17 -12.34 7.17
C TRP A 162 -9.87 -12.97 7.69
N MET A 163 -9.44 -14.12 7.12
CA MET A 163 -8.16 -14.73 7.48
C MET A 163 -6.99 -13.85 7.02
N VAL A 164 -7.08 -13.30 5.80
CA VAL A 164 -6.09 -12.34 5.29
C VAL A 164 -6.06 -11.08 6.15
N ALA A 165 -7.22 -10.58 6.58
CA ALA A 165 -7.30 -9.43 7.47
C ALA A 165 -6.60 -9.68 8.81
N VAL A 166 -6.88 -10.80 9.47
CA VAL A 166 -6.25 -11.18 10.74
C VAL A 166 -4.74 -11.39 10.60
N ALA A 167 -4.32 -12.10 9.55
CA ALA A 167 -2.91 -12.35 9.28
C ALA A 167 -2.13 -11.07 8.97
N THR A 168 -2.73 -10.16 8.18
CA THR A 168 -2.15 -8.85 7.88
C THR A 168 -2.04 -8.00 9.15
N ALA A 169 -3.09 -7.97 9.97
CA ALA A 169 -3.08 -7.26 11.24
C ALA A 169 -1.98 -7.78 12.18
N PHE A 170 -1.88 -9.09 12.32
CA PHE A 170 -0.82 -9.74 13.09
C PHE A 170 0.57 -9.33 12.58
N ALA A 171 0.80 -9.44 11.27
CA ALA A 171 2.09 -9.15 10.68
C ALA A 171 2.48 -7.67 10.82
N VAL A 172 1.54 -6.73 10.60
CA VAL A 172 1.82 -5.29 10.77
C VAL A 172 2.19 -4.98 12.21
N ILE A 173 1.44 -5.48 13.18
CA ILE A 173 1.69 -5.22 14.59
C ILE A 173 3.00 -5.85 15.04
N PHE A 174 3.15 -7.17 14.85
CA PHE A 174 4.26 -7.93 15.45
C PHE A 174 5.54 -7.96 14.62
N ALA A 175 5.47 -7.81 13.30
CA ALA A 175 6.66 -7.82 12.46
C ALA A 175 7.18 -6.40 12.14
N LYS A 176 6.35 -5.36 12.34
CA LYS A 176 6.74 -3.99 11.98
C LYS A 176 6.62 -3.03 13.17
N GLU A 177 5.41 -2.83 13.72
CA GLU A 177 5.15 -1.75 14.69
C GLU A 177 5.82 -1.96 16.04
N VAL A 178 5.94 -3.21 16.49
CA VAL A 178 6.67 -3.57 17.72
C VAL A 178 8.15 -3.22 17.63
N PHE A 179 8.75 -3.32 16.45
CA PHE A 179 10.16 -2.99 16.22
C PHE A 179 10.43 -1.51 15.98
N GLY A 180 9.41 -0.67 15.84
CA GLY A 180 9.57 0.77 15.64
C GLY A 180 9.14 1.27 14.25
N GLY A 181 8.58 0.42 13.40
CA GLY A 181 8.02 0.79 12.10
C GLY A 181 8.96 0.50 10.93
N THR A 182 8.73 1.17 9.80
CA THR A 182 9.48 0.96 8.55
C THR A 182 10.97 1.29 8.74
N GLY A 183 11.82 0.39 8.29
CA GLY A 183 13.28 0.51 8.40
C GLY A 183 13.88 -0.08 9.68
N MET A 184 13.08 -0.28 10.73
CA MET A 184 13.49 -0.95 11.97
C MET A 184 12.93 -2.38 12.07
N ASN A 185 12.02 -2.75 11.19
CA ASN A 185 11.43 -4.07 11.15
C ASN A 185 12.45 -5.13 10.73
N VAL A 186 12.58 -6.17 11.54
CA VAL A 186 13.49 -7.31 11.27
C VAL A 186 12.89 -8.26 10.23
N PHE A 187 11.56 -8.37 10.19
CA PHE A 187 10.86 -9.31 9.34
C PHE A 187 10.10 -8.57 8.21
N ASN A 188 10.03 -9.21 7.05
CA ASN A 188 9.17 -8.75 5.97
C ASN A 188 7.70 -9.03 6.31
N VAL A 189 6.88 -7.97 6.34
CA VAL A 189 5.45 -8.06 6.74
C VAL A 189 4.66 -9.02 5.85
N ALA A 190 4.88 -9.00 4.53
CA ALA A 190 4.16 -9.88 3.62
C ALA A 190 4.51 -11.37 3.85
N LEU A 191 5.80 -11.67 4.10
CA LEU A 191 6.23 -13.03 4.41
C LEU A 191 5.70 -13.52 5.76
N VAL A 192 5.65 -12.65 6.78
CA VAL A 192 5.04 -12.98 8.08
C VAL A 192 3.55 -13.22 7.93
N THR A 193 2.84 -12.42 7.13
CA THR A 193 1.42 -12.66 6.81
C THR A 193 1.22 -14.06 6.22
N ARG A 194 2.02 -14.42 5.23
CA ARG A 194 1.95 -15.75 4.62
C ARG A 194 2.32 -16.87 5.60
N ALA A 195 3.36 -16.68 6.40
CA ALA A 195 3.77 -17.65 7.42
C ALA A 195 2.68 -17.88 8.46
N PHE A 196 2.05 -16.79 8.95
CA PHE A 196 0.92 -16.88 9.87
C PHE A 196 -0.24 -17.68 9.27
N LEU A 197 -0.63 -17.40 8.02
CA LEU A 197 -1.67 -18.16 7.34
C LEU A 197 -1.30 -19.63 7.18
N PHE A 198 -0.06 -19.92 6.83
CA PHE A 198 0.41 -21.28 6.64
C PHE A 198 0.36 -22.12 7.94
N PHE A 199 0.74 -21.52 9.07
CA PHE A 199 0.70 -22.22 10.36
C PHE A 199 -0.68 -22.27 10.99
N ALA A 200 -1.46 -21.18 10.87
CA ALA A 200 -2.79 -21.11 11.48
C ALA A 200 -3.87 -21.82 10.66
N TYR A 201 -3.76 -21.78 9.32
CA TYR A 201 -4.77 -22.29 8.38
C TYR A 201 -4.15 -23.10 7.25
N PRO A 202 -3.46 -24.22 7.55
CA PRO A 202 -2.69 -24.98 6.57
C PRO A 202 -3.52 -25.51 5.41
N THR A 203 -4.79 -25.81 5.62
CA THR A 203 -5.71 -26.31 4.58
C THR A 203 -5.98 -25.30 3.47
N PHE A 204 -5.91 -24.00 3.76
CA PHE A 204 -6.07 -22.93 2.79
C PHE A 204 -4.77 -22.50 2.12
N MET A 205 -3.64 -23.03 2.57
CA MET A 205 -2.31 -22.61 2.10
C MET A 205 -1.53 -23.72 1.42
N SER A 206 -1.99 -24.97 1.53
CA SER A 206 -1.30 -26.17 1.04
C SER A 206 -2.14 -26.90 0.00
N GLY A 207 -1.45 -27.47 -1.01
CA GLY A 207 -2.06 -28.23 -2.09
C GLY A 207 -2.23 -27.41 -3.38
N ASP A 208 -2.41 -28.12 -4.49
CA ASP A 208 -2.53 -27.49 -5.81
C ASP A 208 -3.90 -26.83 -6.00
N THR A 209 -4.93 -27.38 -5.34
CA THR A 209 -6.32 -26.91 -5.46
C THR A 209 -6.55 -25.52 -4.90
N VAL A 210 -5.74 -25.04 -3.92
CA VAL A 210 -5.90 -23.72 -3.30
C VAL A 210 -5.54 -22.58 -4.24
N TRP A 211 -4.85 -22.88 -5.36
CA TRP A 211 -4.47 -21.89 -6.38
C TRP A 211 -5.43 -21.80 -7.56
N VAL A 212 -6.42 -22.70 -7.61
CA VAL A 212 -7.46 -22.74 -8.64
C VAL A 212 -8.81 -22.43 -7.99
N ARG A 213 -9.44 -21.37 -8.47
CA ARG A 213 -10.75 -20.92 -7.98
C ARG A 213 -11.85 -21.40 -8.89
#